data_df4efc2dd0843d9d4520a69173baaa19
#
_entry.id   df4efc2dd0843d9d4520a69173baaa19
#
_cell.length_a   1.000
_cell.length_b   1.000
_cell.length_c   1.000
_cell.angle_alpha   90.00
_cell.angle_beta   90.00
_cell.angle_gamma   90.00
#
_symmetry.space_group_name_H-M   'P 1'
#
loop_
_entity.id
_entity.type
_entity.pdbx_description
1 polymer ?
#
loop_
_entity_poly.entity_id
_entity_poly.type
_entity_poly.pdbx_seq_one_letter_code
_entity_poly.pdbx_strand_id
1 'polypeptide(L)'
;FRTLYDEKKIAALARDYVREPEHAEENLQHLREDFTINTDAELSLLARSWKSTRRHVLPESEWMNSGKIQQLRKIIDEVVERRDRMLIFSQFTSVLDILCVCLEHMGVKYVGFTGQTNVGDRQVLVDKFTSDPTIPVFLLSTRAGGLGINLVAANWVVLFDQDFNPQNDKQATDRCYRIGQTKPVTVVRLISRGTIDEDILALAHRKLELADRVSGQAAEVEGDEEQM
;
A
#
# COMPACT_ATOMS: atom_id res chain seq x y z
N PHE A 1 14.19 -6.34 -12.03
CA PHE A 1 14.55 -6.99 -13.32
C PHE A 1 13.33 -6.95 -14.22
N ARG A 2 13.53 -6.47 -15.46
CA ARG A 2 12.47 -6.39 -16.45
C ARG A 2 12.37 -7.72 -17.18
N THR A 3 11.22 -8.37 -17.10
CA THR A 3 11.01 -9.68 -17.74
C THR A 3 9.84 -9.71 -18.71
N LEU A 4 8.88 -8.79 -18.57
CA LEU A 4 7.62 -8.81 -19.31
C LEU A 4 7.59 -7.79 -20.47
N TYR A 5 8.28 -6.65 -20.33
CA TYR A 5 8.46 -5.67 -21.42
C TYR A 5 9.88 -5.73 -21.95
N ASP A 6 10.09 -6.52 -23.01
CA ASP A 6 11.33 -6.53 -23.78
C ASP A 6 11.48 -5.25 -24.64
N GLU A 7 12.63 -5.09 -25.29
CA GLU A 7 12.90 -3.92 -26.15
C GLU A 7 11.87 -3.73 -27.27
N LYS A 8 11.32 -4.83 -27.82
CA LYS A 8 10.33 -4.80 -28.89
C LYS A 8 8.99 -4.28 -28.38
N LYS A 9 8.57 -4.73 -27.20
CA LYS A 9 7.34 -4.27 -26.55
C LYS A 9 7.46 -2.82 -26.13
N ILE A 10 8.61 -2.40 -25.57
CA ILE A 10 8.89 -1.00 -25.25
C ILE A 10 8.81 -0.11 -26.48
N ALA A 11 9.46 -0.51 -27.58
CA ALA A 11 9.41 0.23 -28.83
C ALA A 11 8.00 0.30 -29.43
N ALA A 12 7.18 -0.74 -29.22
CA ALA A 12 5.79 -0.74 -29.66
C ALA A 12 4.92 0.16 -28.77
N LEU A 13 5.10 0.10 -27.45
CA LEU A 13 4.41 0.97 -26.48
C LEU A 13 4.72 2.45 -26.76
N ALA A 14 5.99 2.82 -26.94
CA ALA A 14 6.39 4.20 -27.23
C ALA A 14 5.76 4.70 -28.54
N ARG A 15 5.73 3.88 -29.60
CA ARG A 15 5.08 4.24 -30.86
C ARG A 15 3.58 4.47 -30.74
N ASP A 16 2.90 3.72 -29.87
CA ASP A 16 1.47 3.91 -29.64
C ASP A 16 1.20 5.09 -28.73
N TYR A 17 2.10 5.36 -27.78
CA TYR A 17 2.01 6.49 -26.86
C TYR A 17 2.04 7.84 -27.58
N VAL A 18 2.94 8.03 -28.55
CA VAL A 18 3.01 9.27 -29.36
C VAL A 18 1.84 9.45 -30.31
N ARG A 19 0.92 8.47 -30.43
CA ARG A 19 -0.33 8.65 -31.19
C ARG A 19 -1.38 9.41 -30.42
N GLU A 20 -1.24 9.52 -29.12
CA GLU A 20 -2.11 10.36 -28.30
C GLU A 20 -1.77 11.83 -28.58
N PRO A 21 -2.78 12.70 -28.79
CA PRO A 21 -2.54 14.11 -29.16
C PRO A 21 -1.66 14.87 -28.17
N GLU A 22 -1.73 14.52 -26.89
CA GLU A 22 -0.96 15.15 -25.83
C GLU A 22 0.53 14.83 -25.87
N HIS A 23 0.91 13.74 -26.56
CA HIS A 23 2.27 13.20 -26.65
C HIS A 23 2.83 13.20 -28.07
N ALA A 24 2.11 13.78 -29.03
CA ALA A 24 2.46 13.74 -30.45
C ALA A 24 3.80 14.44 -30.79
N GLU A 25 4.22 15.40 -29.97
CA GLU A 25 5.47 16.14 -30.14
C GLU A 25 6.66 15.51 -29.41
N GLU A 26 6.45 14.43 -28.64
CA GLU A 26 7.51 13.79 -27.89
C GLU A 26 8.48 13.02 -28.78
N ASN A 27 9.77 13.09 -28.43
CA ASN A 27 10.81 12.38 -29.18
C ASN A 27 10.75 10.88 -28.87
N LEU A 28 10.46 10.09 -29.90
CA LEU A 28 10.29 8.63 -29.77
C LEU A 28 11.54 7.92 -29.22
N GLN A 29 12.75 8.44 -29.49
CA GLN A 29 13.98 7.84 -28.98
C GLN A 29 14.13 8.10 -27.48
N HIS A 30 13.91 9.32 -27.04
CA HIS A 30 13.95 9.68 -25.62
C HIS A 30 12.88 8.90 -24.82
N LEU A 31 11.65 8.79 -25.34
CA LEU A 31 10.61 7.97 -24.73
C LEU A 31 11.00 6.49 -24.56
N ARG A 32 11.69 5.92 -25.56
CA ARG A 32 12.18 4.54 -25.46
C ARG A 32 13.25 4.39 -24.38
N GLU A 33 14.14 5.38 -24.25
CA GLU A 33 15.15 5.42 -23.20
C GLU A 33 14.48 5.53 -21.82
N ASP A 34 13.52 6.44 -21.65
CA ASP A 34 12.75 6.62 -20.42
C ASP A 34 11.96 5.35 -20.05
N PHE A 35 11.25 4.76 -21.01
CA PHE A 35 10.54 3.49 -20.79
C PHE A 35 11.48 2.34 -20.46
N THR A 36 12.77 2.44 -20.83
CA THR A 36 13.77 1.47 -20.47
C THR A 36 14.13 1.51 -18.98
N ILE A 37 13.94 2.61 -18.31
CA ILE A 37 14.22 2.78 -16.86
C ILE A 37 13.02 2.33 -16.02
N ASN A 38 11.80 2.43 -16.53
CA ASN A 38 10.57 2.08 -15.80
C ASN A 38 10.45 0.58 -15.56
N THR A 39 9.80 0.21 -14.47
CA THR A 39 9.45 -1.19 -14.15
C THR A 39 8.32 -1.70 -15.04
N ASP A 40 8.15 -3.02 -15.12
CA ASP A 40 7.03 -3.65 -15.85
C ASP A 40 5.67 -3.16 -15.33
N ALA A 41 5.54 -2.96 -14.02
CA ALA A 41 4.31 -2.44 -13.41
C ALA A 41 4.03 -0.99 -13.83
N GLU A 42 5.04 -0.11 -13.79
CA GLU A 42 4.90 1.30 -14.22
C GLU A 42 4.52 1.41 -15.70
N LEU A 43 5.16 0.62 -16.56
CA LEU A 43 4.80 0.59 -17.99
C LEU A 43 3.38 0.09 -18.22
N SER A 44 2.93 -0.91 -17.45
CA SER A 44 1.58 -1.42 -17.58
C SER A 44 0.54 -0.43 -17.02
N LEU A 45 0.83 0.27 -15.93
CA LEU A 45 -0.02 1.36 -15.41
C LEU A 45 -0.12 2.51 -16.42
N LEU A 46 1.00 2.92 -16.99
CA LEU A 46 1.02 3.91 -18.07
C LEU A 46 0.17 3.46 -19.27
N ALA A 47 0.31 2.19 -19.69
CA ALA A 47 -0.46 1.63 -20.79
C ALA A 47 -1.98 1.61 -20.54
N ARG A 48 -2.43 1.59 -19.30
CA ARG A 48 -3.86 1.66 -18.92
C ARG A 48 -4.45 3.05 -19.14
N SER A 49 -3.63 4.09 -19.07
CA SER A 49 -4.10 5.49 -19.07
C SER A 49 -4.65 5.93 -20.44
N TRP A 50 -4.18 5.32 -21.54
CA TRP A 50 -4.49 5.77 -22.89
C TRP A 50 -5.11 4.67 -23.75
N LYS A 51 -6.01 5.06 -24.65
CA LYS A 51 -6.70 4.09 -25.53
C LYS A 51 -5.73 3.40 -26.51
N SER A 52 -4.78 4.16 -27.06
CA SER A 52 -3.78 3.67 -28.02
C SER A 52 -2.83 2.62 -27.43
N THR A 53 -2.55 2.73 -26.12
CA THR A 53 -1.57 1.88 -25.41
C THR A 53 -2.20 0.69 -24.68
N ARG A 54 -3.53 0.62 -24.52
CA ARG A 54 -4.22 -0.43 -23.77
C ARG A 54 -3.87 -1.86 -24.14
N ARG A 55 -3.51 -2.11 -25.39
CA ARG A 55 -3.10 -3.44 -25.85
C ARG A 55 -1.79 -3.94 -25.21
N HIS A 56 -1.04 -3.04 -24.60
CA HIS A 56 0.23 -3.35 -23.94
C HIS A 56 0.07 -3.60 -22.45
N VAL A 57 -1.13 -3.45 -21.88
CA VAL A 57 -1.41 -3.74 -20.46
C VAL A 57 -1.12 -5.21 -20.17
N LEU A 58 -0.46 -5.47 -19.05
CA LEU A 58 -0.21 -6.83 -18.58
C LEU A 58 -1.51 -7.56 -18.27
N PRO A 59 -1.58 -8.86 -18.56
CA PRO A 59 -2.74 -9.66 -18.21
C PRO A 59 -2.92 -9.78 -16.69
N GLU A 60 -4.14 -10.06 -16.25
CA GLU A 60 -4.49 -10.23 -14.82
C GLU A 60 -3.56 -11.22 -14.11
N SER A 61 -3.20 -12.32 -14.77
CA SER A 61 -2.32 -13.35 -14.20
C SER A 61 -0.98 -12.79 -13.72
N GLU A 62 -0.43 -11.79 -14.40
CA GLU A 62 0.85 -11.18 -14.01
C GLU A 62 0.71 -10.29 -12.78
N TRP A 63 -0.39 -9.52 -12.67
CA TRP A 63 -0.67 -8.71 -11.51
C TRP A 63 -0.91 -9.55 -10.24
N MET A 64 -1.54 -10.69 -10.41
CA MET A 64 -1.86 -11.61 -9.31
C MET A 64 -0.72 -12.57 -8.96
N ASN A 65 0.37 -12.60 -9.75
CA ASN A 65 1.49 -13.51 -9.60
C ASN A 65 2.50 -13.03 -8.52
N SER A 66 2.02 -12.86 -7.30
CA SER A 66 2.84 -12.49 -6.14
C SER A 66 2.36 -13.23 -4.89
N GLY A 67 3.29 -13.79 -4.12
CA GLY A 67 2.96 -14.48 -2.86
C GLY A 67 2.22 -13.58 -1.87
N LYS A 68 2.62 -12.30 -1.75
CA LYS A 68 1.91 -11.33 -0.89
C LYS A 68 0.49 -11.06 -1.39
N ILE A 69 0.29 -10.91 -2.71
CA ILE A 69 -1.04 -10.67 -3.30
C ILE A 69 -1.94 -11.89 -3.10
N GLN A 70 -1.42 -13.10 -3.32
CA GLN A 70 -2.19 -14.33 -3.09
C GLN A 70 -2.60 -14.51 -1.62
N GLN A 71 -1.70 -14.15 -0.69
CA GLN A 71 -2.04 -14.20 0.74
C GLN A 71 -3.01 -13.07 1.11
N LEU A 72 -2.83 -11.87 0.57
CA LEU A 72 -3.77 -10.75 0.78
C LEU A 72 -5.18 -11.11 0.31
N ARG A 73 -5.32 -11.79 -0.85
CA ARG A 73 -6.63 -12.26 -1.35
C ARG A 73 -7.34 -13.13 -0.31
N LYS A 74 -6.64 -14.11 0.29
CA LYS A 74 -7.23 -14.97 1.32
C LYS A 74 -7.71 -14.19 2.54
N ILE A 75 -6.93 -13.17 2.95
CA ILE A 75 -7.31 -12.31 4.07
C ILE A 75 -8.53 -11.47 3.71
N ILE A 76 -8.59 -10.93 2.50
CA ILE A 76 -9.76 -10.17 2.02
C ILE A 76 -11.00 -11.05 1.99
N ASP A 77 -10.91 -12.28 1.47
CA ASP A 77 -12.02 -13.23 1.42
C ASP A 77 -12.56 -13.50 2.84
N GLU A 78 -11.68 -13.72 3.83
CA GLU A 78 -12.04 -13.89 5.24
C GLU A 78 -12.74 -12.65 5.82
N VAL A 79 -12.20 -11.46 5.56
CA VAL A 79 -12.75 -10.18 6.05
C VAL A 79 -14.14 -9.93 5.48
N VAL A 80 -14.32 -10.19 4.17
CA VAL A 80 -15.62 -10.02 3.50
C VAL A 80 -16.66 -11.03 4.01
N GLU A 81 -16.27 -12.30 4.20
CA GLU A 81 -17.13 -13.34 4.76
C GLU A 81 -17.64 -12.98 6.16
N ARG A 82 -16.75 -12.43 7.00
CA ARG A 82 -17.09 -11.97 8.35
C ARG A 82 -17.88 -10.66 8.39
N ARG A 83 -18.06 -10.00 7.25
CA ARG A 83 -18.60 -8.63 7.17
C ARG A 83 -17.80 -7.64 8.01
N ASP A 84 -16.50 -7.86 8.07
CA ASP A 84 -15.52 -6.97 8.66
C ASP A 84 -14.97 -6.00 7.62
N ARG A 85 -14.12 -5.08 8.04
CA ARG A 85 -13.53 -4.08 7.16
C ARG A 85 -12.06 -3.91 7.51
N MET A 86 -11.24 -3.60 6.50
CA MET A 86 -9.80 -3.57 6.65
C MET A 86 -9.16 -2.30 6.12
N LEU A 87 -8.06 -1.94 6.74
CA LEU A 87 -7.09 -0.98 6.23
C LEU A 87 -5.89 -1.74 5.68
N ILE A 88 -5.40 -1.35 4.52
CA ILE A 88 -4.16 -1.87 3.95
C ILE A 88 -3.18 -0.71 3.84
N PHE A 89 -2.05 -0.83 4.51
CA PHE A 89 -0.98 0.17 4.50
C PHE A 89 0.20 -0.29 3.67
N SER A 90 0.77 0.64 2.90
CA SER A 90 2.06 0.50 2.24
C SER A 90 2.86 1.80 2.37
N GLN A 91 4.18 1.71 2.45
CA GLN A 91 5.07 2.88 2.42
C GLN A 91 5.16 3.49 1.03
N PHE A 92 4.94 2.67 -0.01
CA PHE A 92 5.17 3.02 -1.40
C PHE A 92 3.85 3.31 -2.12
N THR A 93 3.70 4.52 -2.64
CA THR A 93 2.53 4.90 -3.45
C THR A 93 2.40 4.05 -4.72
N SER A 94 3.52 3.67 -5.34
CA SER A 94 3.55 2.76 -6.48
C SER A 94 2.99 1.37 -6.16
N VAL A 95 3.21 0.89 -4.92
CA VAL A 95 2.61 -0.38 -4.45
C VAL A 95 1.11 -0.20 -4.25
N LEU A 96 0.64 0.94 -3.74
CA LEU A 96 -0.79 1.22 -3.64
C LEU A 96 -1.47 1.21 -5.01
N ASP A 97 -0.83 1.77 -6.05
CA ASP A 97 -1.36 1.75 -7.42
C ASP A 97 -1.46 0.31 -7.95
N ILE A 98 -0.47 -0.55 -7.67
CA ILE A 98 -0.53 -1.99 -7.98
C ILE A 98 -1.68 -2.67 -7.22
N LEU A 99 -1.84 -2.37 -5.93
CA LEU A 99 -2.92 -2.91 -5.11
C LEU A 99 -4.31 -2.51 -5.62
N CYS A 100 -4.46 -1.27 -6.12
CA CYS A 100 -5.69 -0.85 -6.79
C CYS A 100 -6.05 -1.78 -7.96
N VAL A 101 -5.08 -2.05 -8.84
CA VAL A 101 -5.27 -2.98 -9.97
C VAL A 101 -5.64 -4.38 -9.49
N CYS A 102 -4.95 -4.89 -8.48
CA CYS A 102 -5.22 -6.22 -7.93
C CYS A 102 -6.63 -6.30 -7.32
N LEU A 103 -7.07 -5.29 -6.57
CA LEU A 103 -8.42 -5.24 -5.99
C LEU A 103 -9.51 -5.16 -7.06
N GLU A 104 -9.28 -4.41 -8.15
CA GLU A 104 -10.17 -4.37 -9.31
C GLU A 104 -10.33 -5.77 -9.93
N HIS A 105 -9.22 -6.49 -10.13
CA HIS A 105 -9.26 -7.86 -10.65
C HIS A 105 -9.93 -8.85 -9.68
N MET A 106 -9.81 -8.62 -8.36
CA MET A 106 -10.53 -9.41 -7.36
C MET A 106 -12.03 -9.06 -7.29
N GLY A 107 -12.50 -8.00 -7.95
CA GLY A 107 -13.87 -7.51 -7.86
C GLY A 107 -14.21 -6.89 -6.49
N VAL A 108 -13.19 -6.48 -5.72
CA VAL A 108 -13.36 -5.94 -4.37
C VAL A 108 -13.52 -4.43 -4.43
N LYS A 109 -14.58 -3.91 -3.82
CA LYS A 109 -14.77 -2.46 -3.67
C LYS A 109 -13.75 -1.90 -2.69
N TYR A 110 -13.15 -0.78 -3.04
CA TYR A 110 -12.21 -0.10 -2.16
C TYR A 110 -12.29 1.42 -2.29
N VAL A 111 -11.74 2.10 -1.32
CA VAL A 111 -11.34 3.51 -1.38
C VAL A 111 -9.86 3.59 -1.00
N GLY A 112 -9.18 4.64 -1.40
CA GLY A 112 -7.77 4.76 -1.05
C GLY A 112 -7.18 6.12 -1.36
N PHE A 113 -6.09 6.43 -0.66
CA PHE A 113 -5.23 7.55 -0.97
C PHE A 113 -4.12 7.05 -1.89
N THR A 114 -4.27 7.31 -3.18
CA THR A 114 -3.22 7.08 -4.19
C THR A 114 -2.29 8.29 -4.27
N GLY A 115 -1.21 8.18 -5.04
CA GLY A 115 -0.29 9.29 -5.31
C GLY A 115 -0.98 10.51 -5.95
N GLN A 116 -2.15 10.31 -6.57
CA GLN A 116 -2.94 11.36 -7.23
C GLN A 116 -4.03 11.98 -6.33
N THR A 117 -4.22 11.47 -5.10
CA THR A 117 -5.28 11.95 -4.21
C THR A 117 -4.94 13.31 -3.61
N ASN A 118 -5.71 14.34 -3.94
CA ASN A 118 -5.56 15.67 -3.35
C ASN A 118 -5.82 15.65 -1.84
N VAL A 119 -5.12 16.54 -1.11
CA VAL A 119 -5.26 16.63 0.35
C VAL A 119 -6.70 16.94 0.76
N GLY A 120 -7.41 17.81 -0.03
CA GLY A 120 -8.80 18.18 0.23
C GLY A 120 -9.79 17.00 0.11
N ASP A 121 -9.49 16.02 -0.72
CA ASP A 121 -10.41 14.89 -0.97
C ASP A 121 -10.29 13.77 0.08
N ARG A 122 -9.28 13.83 0.92
CA ARG A 122 -8.99 12.75 1.90
C ARG A 122 -10.13 12.56 2.89
N GLN A 123 -10.69 13.66 3.41
CA GLN A 123 -11.81 13.60 4.35
C GLN A 123 -13.06 13.00 3.68
N VAL A 124 -13.32 13.36 2.43
CA VAL A 124 -14.44 12.80 1.66
C VAL A 124 -14.32 11.26 1.51
N LEU A 125 -13.09 10.77 1.27
CA LEU A 125 -12.84 9.34 1.18
C LEU A 125 -13.00 8.62 2.54
N VAL A 126 -12.59 9.25 3.64
CA VAL A 126 -12.82 8.75 5.00
C VAL A 126 -14.30 8.66 5.32
N ASP A 127 -15.04 9.72 5.00
CA ASP A 127 -16.49 9.79 5.23
C ASP A 127 -17.22 8.74 4.37
N LYS A 128 -16.82 8.59 3.12
CA LYS A 128 -17.33 7.54 2.21
C LYS A 128 -17.06 6.15 2.77
N PHE A 129 -15.82 5.88 3.22
CA PHE A 129 -15.50 4.59 3.84
C PHE A 129 -16.34 4.39 5.11
N THR A 130 -16.50 5.38 5.95
CA THR A 130 -17.23 5.26 7.22
C THR A 130 -18.73 5.02 6.99
N SER A 131 -19.34 5.72 6.04
CA SER A 131 -20.80 5.68 5.79
C SER A 131 -21.26 4.52 4.91
N ASP A 132 -20.40 3.98 4.02
CA ASP A 132 -20.74 2.90 3.10
C ASP A 132 -20.14 1.56 3.57
N PRO A 133 -20.94 0.69 4.24
CA PRO A 133 -20.46 -0.62 4.70
C PRO A 133 -20.18 -1.62 3.56
N THR A 134 -20.55 -1.31 2.33
CA THR A 134 -20.27 -2.18 1.16
C THR A 134 -18.83 -2.06 0.65
N ILE A 135 -18.06 -1.13 1.20
CA ILE A 135 -16.64 -0.94 0.89
C ILE A 135 -15.80 -1.63 1.98
N PRO A 136 -15.27 -2.83 1.74
CA PRO A 136 -14.53 -3.57 2.76
C PRO A 136 -13.09 -3.10 2.95
N VAL A 137 -12.49 -2.43 1.97
CA VAL A 137 -11.05 -2.12 1.95
C VAL A 137 -10.80 -0.62 1.85
N PHE A 138 -9.86 -0.12 2.66
CA PHE A 138 -9.27 1.21 2.52
C PHE A 138 -7.75 1.11 2.35
N LEU A 139 -7.23 1.61 1.23
CA LEU A 139 -5.79 1.68 0.93
C LEU A 139 -5.21 2.99 1.42
N LEU A 140 -4.09 2.94 2.13
CA LEU A 140 -3.43 4.11 2.72
C LEU A 140 -1.91 4.01 2.62
N SER A 141 -1.24 5.13 2.39
CA SER A 141 0.19 5.17 2.65
C SER A 141 0.44 5.26 4.17
N THR A 142 1.51 4.61 4.66
CA THR A 142 1.90 4.67 6.07
C THR A 142 2.06 6.11 6.56
N ARG A 143 2.59 7.00 5.70
CA ARG A 143 2.71 8.42 5.99
C ARG A 143 1.36 9.13 6.11
N ALA A 144 0.37 8.75 5.31
CA ALA A 144 -0.99 9.30 5.42
C ALA A 144 -1.69 8.87 6.72
N GLY A 145 -1.31 7.71 7.27
CA GLY A 145 -1.70 7.29 8.62
C GLY A 145 -1.33 8.31 9.70
N GLY A 146 -0.27 9.10 9.53
CA GLY A 146 0.14 10.17 10.45
C GLY A 146 -0.85 11.36 10.58
N LEU A 147 -1.80 11.52 9.67
CA LEU A 147 -2.70 12.69 9.56
C LEU A 147 -3.87 12.72 10.59
N GLY A 148 -3.85 11.90 11.61
CA GLY A 148 -4.87 11.98 12.67
C GLY A 148 -6.26 11.44 12.31
N ILE A 149 -6.44 10.84 11.12
CA ILE A 149 -7.71 10.31 10.64
C ILE A 149 -8.24 9.23 11.59
N ASN A 150 -9.57 9.22 11.81
CA ASN A 150 -10.24 8.21 12.60
C ASN A 150 -10.86 7.14 11.68
N LEU A 151 -10.43 5.89 11.79
CA LEU A 151 -10.84 4.79 10.93
C LEU A 151 -11.38 3.59 11.72
N VAL A 152 -12.09 3.87 12.82
CA VAL A 152 -12.74 2.84 13.68
C VAL A 152 -13.80 2.00 12.96
N ALA A 153 -14.17 2.38 11.75
CA ALA A 153 -15.03 1.57 10.89
C ALA A 153 -14.36 0.27 10.43
N ALA A 154 -13.02 0.18 10.49
CA ALA A 154 -12.27 -1.03 10.21
C ALA A 154 -11.77 -1.67 11.51
N ASN A 155 -11.71 -3.00 11.53
CA ASN A 155 -11.16 -3.79 12.63
C ASN A 155 -10.03 -4.73 12.17
N TRP A 156 -9.62 -4.66 10.90
CA TRP A 156 -8.43 -5.32 10.38
C TRP A 156 -7.44 -4.30 9.86
N VAL A 157 -6.17 -4.52 10.15
CA VAL A 157 -5.05 -3.72 9.64
C VAL A 157 -4.06 -4.67 8.98
N VAL A 158 -3.79 -4.45 7.70
CA VAL A 158 -2.76 -5.17 6.96
C VAL A 158 -1.62 -4.22 6.65
N LEU A 159 -0.43 -4.54 7.13
CA LEU A 159 0.82 -3.90 6.75
C LEU A 159 1.40 -4.72 5.58
N PHE A 160 1.25 -4.20 4.35
CA PHE A 160 1.71 -4.89 3.14
C PHE A 160 3.23 -4.93 3.03
N ASP A 161 3.87 -3.87 3.47
CA ASP A 161 5.30 -3.75 3.72
C ASP A 161 5.53 -3.08 5.09
N GLN A 162 6.70 -3.30 5.69
CA GLN A 162 7.03 -2.77 7.01
C GLN A 162 7.97 -1.58 6.91
N ASP A 163 7.84 -0.64 7.86
CA ASP A 163 8.75 0.49 8.00
C ASP A 163 9.99 0.10 8.83
N PHE A 164 11.15 0.64 8.49
CA PHE A 164 12.35 0.57 9.33
C PHE A 164 12.18 1.21 10.71
N ASN A 165 11.19 2.13 10.82
CA ASN A 165 10.78 2.72 12.08
C ASN A 165 9.47 2.08 12.56
N PRO A 166 9.51 1.19 13.58
CA PRO A 166 8.32 0.50 14.07
C PRO A 166 7.23 1.43 14.64
N GLN A 167 7.58 2.68 14.96
CA GLN A 167 6.60 3.66 15.43
C GLN A 167 5.63 4.09 14.32
N ASN A 168 6.07 4.07 13.06
CA ASN A 168 5.21 4.37 11.92
C ASN A 168 4.15 3.28 11.74
N ASP A 169 4.55 2.01 11.86
CA ASP A 169 3.62 0.87 11.82
C ASP A 169 2.65 0.90 13.01
N LYS A 170 3.15 1.25 14.20
CA LYS A 170 2.30 1.43 15.39
C LYS A 170 1.28 2.56 15.17
N GLN A 171 1.71 3.72 14.67
CA GLN A 171 0.79 4.81 14.36
C GLN A 171 -0.29 4.40 13.35
N ALA A 172 0.05 3.63 12.31
CA ALA A 172 -0.90 3.10 11.35
C ALA A 172 -1.94 2.20 12.03
N THR A 173 -1.50 1.30 12.91
CA THR A 173 -2.38 0.40 13.68
C THR A 173 -3.30 1.18 14.62
N ASP A 174 -2.80 2.22 15.27
CA ASP A 174 -3.55 3.05 16.22
C ASP A 174 -4.69 3.86 15.55
N ARG A 175 -4.82 3.84 14.21
CA ARG A 175 -5.96 4.42 13.48
C ARG A 175 -7.25 3.63 13.68
N CYS A 176 -7.13 2.32 13.84
CA CYS A 176 -8.26 1.44 14.17
C CYS A 176 -8.44 1.28 15.68
N TYR A 177 -7.33 1.31 16.43
CA TYR A 177 -7.32 1.11 17.88
C TYR A 177 -7.59 2.41 18.63
N ARG A 178 -8.84 2.89 18.57
CA ARG A 178 -9.26 4.16 19.16
C ARG A 178 -10.57 4.03 19.93
N ILE A 179 -10.85 5.04 20.75
CA ILE A 179 -12.17 5.18 21.42
C ILE A 179 -13.26 5.15 20.34
N GLY A 180 -14.23 4.27 20.52
CA GLY A 180 -15.30 4.00 19.54
C GLY A 180 -15.14 2.69 18.77
N GLN A 181 -13.99 2.01 18.85
CA GLN A 181 -13.83 0.67 18.30
C GLN A 181 -14.54 -0.36 19.20
N THR A 182 -15.49 -1.08 18.65
CA THR A 182 -16.30 -2.07 19.35
C THR A 182 -15.91 -3.52 19.05
N LYS A 183 -15.07 -3.73 18.03
CA LYS A 183 -14.59 -5.05 17.62
C LYS A 183 -13.13 -5.26 17.99
N PRO A 184 -12.69 -6.50 18.24
CA PRO A 184 -11.26 -6.81 18.34
C PRO A 184 -10.52 -6.39 17.08
N VAL A 185 -9.39 -5.71 17.24
CA VAL A 185 -8.55 -5.29 16.10
C VAL A 185 -7.53 -6.39 15.78
N THR A 186 -7.55 -6.87 14.55
CA THR A 186 -6.58 -7.83 14.02
C THR A 186 -5.53 -7.10 13.20
N VAL A 187 -4.26 -7.30 13.52
CA VAL A 187 -3.13 -6.72 12.79
C VAL A 187 -2.34 -7.83 12.08
N VAL A 188 -2.21 -7.73 10.77
CA VAL A 188 -1.47 -8.68 9.93
C VAL A 188 -0.29 -7.98 9.29
N ARG A 189 0.90 -8.59 9.37
CA ARG A 189 2.10 -8.16 8.64
C ARG A 189 2.42 -9.16 7.56
N LEU A 190 2.52 -8.71 6.31
CA LEU A 190 2.91 -9.56 5.19
C LEU A 190 4.43 -9.52 5.02
N ILE A 191 5.07 -10.66 5.18
CA ILE A 191 6.53 -10.81 5.14
C ILE A 191 6.90 -11.87 4.12
N SER A 192 7.76 -11.51 3.17
CA SER A 192 8.31 -12.45 2.20
C SER A 192 9.52 -13.14 2.80
N ARG A 193 9.46 -14.48 2.90
CA ARG A 193 10.56 -15.28 3.45
C ARG A 193 11.79 -15.21 2.56
N GLY A 194 12.98 -15.13 3.16
CA GLY A 194 14.25 -15.05 2.46
C GLY A 194 14.49 -13.72 1.74
N THR A 195 13.85 -12.65 2.19
CA THR A 195 14.00 -11.30 1.61
C THR A 195 14.33 -10.27 2.69
N ILE A 196 14.55 -9.04 2.26
CA ILE A 196 14.80 -7.89 3.15
C ILE A 196 13.65 -7.66 4.17
N ASP A 197 12.46 -8.17 3.92
CA ASP A 197 11.32 -8.04 4.85
C ASP A 197 11.66 -8.65 6.22
N GLU A 198 12.37 -9.79 6.24
CA GLU A 198 12.77 -10.45 7.50
C GLU A 198 13.80 -9.61 8.25
N ASP A 199 14.76 -8.99 7.56
CA ASP A 199 15.78 -8.13 8.17
C ASP A 199 15.15 -6.85 8.75
N ILE A 200 14.21 -6.25 8.03
CA ILE A 200 13.46 -5.06 8.49
C ILE A 200 12.67 -5.42 9.77
N LEU A 201 11.98 -6.56 9.77
CA LEU A 201 11.24 -7.02 10.95
C LEU A 201 12.15 -7.25 12.15
N ALA A 202 13.29 -7.92 11.95
CA ALA A 202 14.27 -8.17 13.01
C ALA A 202 14.85 -6.86 13.56
N LEU A 203 15.13 -5.88 12.68
CA LEU A 203 15.60 -4.56 13.09
C LEU A 203 14.53 -3.79 13.89
N ALA A 204 13.27 -3.85 13.44
CA ALA A 204 12.15 -3.21 14.13
C ALA A 204 11.96 -3.78 15.54
N HIS A 205 12.04 -5.11 15.72
CA HIS A 205 11.94 -5.75 17.03
C HIS A 205 13.07 -5.30 17.96
N ARG A 206 14.32 -5.27 17.48
CA ARG A 206 15.47 -4.78 18.28
C ARG A 206 15.30 -3.34 18.75
N LYS A 207 14.75 -2.47 17.87
CA LYS A 207 14.48 -1.07 18.23
C LYS A 207 13.41 -0.94 19.31
N LEU A 208 12.36 -1.75 19.26
CA LEU A 208 11.30 -1.78 20.28
C LEU A 208 11.87 -2.27 21.63
N GLU A 209 12.63 -3.38 21.64
CA GLU A 209 13.26 -3.90 22.84
C GLU A 209 14.20 -2.88 23.52
N LEU A 210 14.97 -2.13 22.71
CA LEU A 210 15.83 -1.07 23.22
C LEU A 210 15.02 0.09 23.82
N ALA A 211 13.94 0.50 23.15
CA ALA A 211 13.08 1.56 23.65
C ALA A 211 12.40 1.17 24.96
N ASP A 212 11.94 -0.07 25.09
CA ASP A 212 11.30 -0.59 26.32
C ASP A 212 12.32 -0.64 27.49
N ARG A 213 13.56 -1.05 27.23
CA ARG A 213 14.63 -1.05 28.25
C ARG A 213 14.95 0.37 28.76
N VAL A 214 15.05 1.32 27.82
CA VAL A 214 15.33 2.72 28.18
C VAL A 214 14.17 3.33 28.97
N SER A 215 12.93 3.06 28.56
CA SER A 215 11.74 3.55 29.25
C SER A 215 11.57 2.88 30.64
N GLY A 216 11.87 1.58 30.75
CA GLY A 216 11.85 0.86 32.04
C GLY A 216 12.89 1.38 33.03
N GLN A 217 14.11 1.67 32.56
CA GLN A 217 15.15 2.25 33.41
C GLN A 217 14.83 3.68 33.86
N ALA A 218 14.17 4.48 33.02
CA ALA A 218 13.72 5.82 33.41
C ALA A 218 12.66 5.79 34.51
N ALA A 219 11.74 4.83 34.46
CA ALA A 219 10.70 4.65 35.49
C ALA A 219 11.27 4.16 36.84
N GLU A 220 12.36 3.36 36.82
CA GLU A 220 13.04 2.92 38.04
C GLU A 220 13.81 4.09 38.71
N VAL A 221 14.42 4.98 37.92
CA VAL A 221 15.17 6.15 38.45
C VAL A 221 14.22 7.20 39.04
N GLU A 222 13.07 7.47 38.41
CA GLU A 222 12.06 8.38 38.98
C GLU A 222 11.39 7.81 40.25
N GLY A 223 11.24 6.49 40.34
CA GLY A 223 10.70 5.83 41.55
C GLY A 223 11.62 5.89 42.77
N ASP A 224 12.95 5.96 42.55
CA ASP A 224 13.94 6.07 43.62
C ASP A 224 14.12 7.52 44.12
N GLU A 225 13.81 8.52 43.29
CA GLU A 225 13.87 9.95 43.69
C GLU A 225 12.66 10.40 44.52
N GLU A 226 11.49 9.74 44.39
CA GLU A 226 10.30 10.04 45.19
C GLU A 226 10.33 9.37 46.62
N GLN A 227 11.31 8.50 46.87
CA GLN A 227 11.43 7.82 48.20
C GLN A 227 12.56 8.36 49.07
N MET A 228 13.25 9.43 48.69
CA MET A 228 14.21 10.16 49.52
C MET A 228 13.66 11.51 49.96
#